data_e869d828f166b8d0fad33c90bcb0c119
#
_entry.id   e869d828f166b8d0fad33c90bcb0c119
#
_cell.length_a   1.000
_cell.length_b   1.000
_cell.length_c   1.000
_cell.angle_alpha   90.00
_cell.angle_beta   90.00
_cell.angle_gamma   90.00
#
_symmetry.space_group_name_H-M   'P 1'
#
loop_
_entity.id
_entity.type
_entity.pdbx_description
1 polymer ?
#
loop_
_entity_poly.entity_id
_entity_poly.type
_entity_poly.pdbx_seq_one_letter_code
_entity_poly.pdbx_strand_id
1 'polypeptide(L)'
;MTATSTPAPTSTPAPTSAPAPTSAPTRKVRPRALLRACGGPRYAVALAVDALGTGLLRPFLLLYGVTVLGLSASATGLAMTAGIVTGLLSTPAVGRWLDRGARSTVVAASMLVRVLGVAVLVATPAGHVWPFAAAALLLGIGNQAWPAAHAALVATLSHGRERDTALAAGRALRNAGLGVGALLAMACLAGGTSALRALAAATGIAYLAAAALAWSVRVRAHRDRDGDRDPARSGTPAGHEAAPPRMRALLAANVVYVFCLNVPEIALPLVLLTQLDAPPVWSAAIFVANTVLVVTLQVPVTVLMSRYARRTALAAAGAVLAASYAGFLAVTSLGAGEGGGWAAPAVAAVSVVCTLGEIVYAGSATALVTALAPSGALGRTLARFELSTGFGLAVSPAAITALAPHGPAALWGTLAGATLLSAAAVATERDSEKQPQGVQ
;
A
#
# COMPACT_ATOMS: atom_id res chain seq x y z
N MET A 1 13.34 6.28 -88.62
CA MET A 1 13.32 7.31 -87.62
C MET A 1 12.05 7.15 -86.81
N THR A 2 12.14 6.40 -85.71
CA THR A 2 11.04 6.12 -84.80
C THR A 2 11.31 6.86 -83.48
N ALA A 3 10.50 7.85 -83.18
CA ALA A 3 10.56 8.63 -81.93
C ALA A 3 9.91 7.86 -80.76
N THR A 4 10.72 7.57 -79.77
CA THR A 4 10.27 7.01 -78.50
C THR A 4 9.79 8.13 -77.58
N SER A 5 8.52 8.15 -77.24
CA SER A 5 7.90 9.04 -76.27
C SER A 5 8.09 8.52 -74.85
N THR A 6 8.76 9.30 -74.01
CA THR A 6 8.94 9.08 -72.56
C THR A 6 7.64 9.44 -71.84
N PRO A 7 7.10 8.58 -70.93
CA PRO A 7 5.95 8.92 -70.11
C PRO A 7 6.34 9.86 -68.96
N ALA A 8 5.48 10.85 -68.65
CA ALA A 8 5.60 11.81 -67.56
C ALA A 8 5.49 11.16 -66.19
N PRO A 9 6.14 11.70 -65.14
CA PRO A 9 6.04 11.13 -63.78
C PRO A 9 4.68 11.42 -63.16
N THR A 10 4.03 10.37 -62.66
CA THR A 10 2.79 10.40 -61.89
C THR A 10 3.04 11.06 -60.54
N SER A 11 2.32 12.16 -60.25
CA SER A 11 2.32 12.84 -58.97
C SER A 11 1.70 11.98 -57.87
N THR A 12 2.54 11.60 -56.89
CA THR A 12 2.09 10.92 -55.66
C THR A 12 1.24 11.86 -54.81
N PRO A 13 0.03 11.50 -54.38
CA PRO A 13 -0.77 12.37 -53.50
C PRO A 13 -0.09 12.45 -52.11
N ALA A 14 -0.05 13.68 -51.56
CA ALA A 14 0.46 13.97 -50.22
C ALA A 14 -0.29 13.17 -49.13
N PRO A 15 0.38 12.69 -48.08
CA PRO A 15 -0.28 11.94 -47.00
C PRO A 15 -1.27 12.89 -46.29
N THR A 16 -2.53 12.51 -46.28
CA THR A 16 -3.61 13.16 -45.53
C THR A 16 -3.24 13.13 -44.05
N SER A 17 -3.09 14.27 -43.44
CA SER A 17 -2.84 14.41 -42.00
C SER A 17 -3.92 13.71 -41.21
N ALA A 18 -3.52 12.68 -40.45
CA ALA A 18 -4.42 11.98 -39.53
C ALA A 18 -4.97 12.99 -38.51
N PRO A 19 -6.27 12.96 -38.21
CA PRO A 19 -6.84 13.85 -37.20
C PRO A 19 -6.19 13.57 -35.83
N ALA A 20 -5.82 14.65 -35.11
CA ALA A 20 -5.30 14.57 -33.76
C ALA A 20 -6.24 13.76 -32.89
N PRO A 21 -5.72 12.91 -31.95
CA PRO A 21 -6.57 12.13 -31.10
C PRO A 21 -7.43 13.05 -30.24
N THR A 22 -8.71 13.09 -30.55
CA THR A 22 -9.74 13.77 -29.74
C THR A 22 -9.66 13.18 -28.32
N SER A 23 -9.40 14.03 -27.35
CA SER A 23 -9.42 13.70 -25.93
C SER A 23 -10.77 13.06 -25.59
N ALA A 24 -10.78 11.75 -25.36
CA ALA A 24 -11.98 11.04 -24.98
C ALA A 24 -12.59 11.67 -23.72
N PRO A 25 -13.90 11.92 -23.69
CA PRO A 25 -14.55 12.54 -22.53
C PRO A 25 -14.30 11.69 -21.30
N THR A 26 -14.02 12.33 -20.17
CA THR A 26 -13.81 11.71 -18.86
C THR A 26 -15.07 10.93 -18.46
N ARG A 27 -15.12 9.66 -18.82
CA ARG A 27 -16.25 8.77 -18.49
C ARG A 27 -16.29 8.63 -16.97
N LYS A 28 -17.28 9.23 -16.32
CA LYS A 28 -17.55 9.09 -14.89
C LYS A 28 -17.55 7.60 -14.55
N VAL A 29 -16.70 7.17 -13.64
CA VAL A 29 -16.63 5.76 -13.21
C VAL A 29 -17.97 5.43 -12.55
N ARG A 30 -18.73 4.55 -13.17
CA ARG A 30 -20.04 4.13 -12.64
C ARG A 30 -19.80 3.25 -11.41
N PRO A 31 -20.47 3.48 -10.26
CA PRO A 31 -20.26 2.71 -9.04
C PRO A 31 -20.37 1.18 -9.24
N ARG A 32 -21.28 0.74 -10.11
CA ARG A 32 -21.44 -0.69 -10.45
C ARG A 32 -20.24 -1.27 -11.20
N ALA A 33 -19.58 -0.49 -12.06
CA ALA A 33 -18.39 -0.92 -12.76
C ALA A 33 -17.23 -1.05 -11.78
N LEU A 34 -17.07 -0.09 -10.86
CA LEU A 34 -16.05 -0.13 -9.81
C LEU A 34 -16.23 -1.36 -8.88
N LEU A 35 -17.46 -1.65 -8.46
CA LEU A 35 -17.74 -2.85 -7.66
C LEU A 35 -17.37 -4.14 -8.40
N ARG A 36 -17.60 -4.23 -9.71
CA ARG A 36 -17.17 -5.41 -10.50
C ARG A 36 -15.64 -5.50 -10.60
N ALA A 37 -14.98 -4.38 -10.83
CA ALA A 37 -13.52 -4.29 -10.90
C ALA A 37 -12.84 -4.68 -9.58
N CYS A 38 -13.49 -4.40 -8.44
CA CYS A 38 -13.05 -4.81 -7.11
C CYS A 38 -13.34 -6.29 -6.76
N GLY A 39 -13.85 -7.11 -7.67
CA GLY A 39 -14.22 -8.52 -7.37
C GLY A 39 -15.69 -8.74 -7.04
N GLY A 40 -16.54 -7.74 -7.26
CA GLY A 40 -17.98 -7.77 -7.01
C GLY A 40 -18.39 -7.37 -5.59
N PRO A 41 -19.70 -7.24 -5.34
CA PRO A 41 -20.20 -6.76 -4.05
C PRO A 41 -19.85 -7.68 -2.89
N ARG A 42 -19.81 -9.00 -3.11
CA ARG A 42 -19.43 -9.97 -2.06
C ARG A 42 -17.98 -9.76 -1.61
N TYR A 43 -17.06 -9.49 -2.52
CA TYR A 43 -15.68 -9.23 -2.19
C TYR A 43 -15.49 -7.88 -1.52
N ALA A 44 -16.22 -6.84 -1.96
CA ALA A 44 -16.20 -5.54 -1.29
C ALA A 44 -16.69 -5.64 0.16
N VAL A 45 -17.75 -6.42 0.42
CA VAL A 45 -18.21 -6.69 1.79
C VAL A 45 -17.16 -7.48 2.58
N ALA A 46 -16.51 -8.49 1.96
CA ALA A 46 -15.42 -9.22 2.60
C ALA A 46 -14.30 -8.29 3.04
N LEU A 47 -13.89 -7.35 2.18
CA LEU A 47 -12.87 -6.33 2.48
C LEU A 47 -13.28 -5.42 3.65
N ALA A 48 -14.52 -4.93 3.65
CA ALA A 48 -15.02 -4.06 4.71
C ALA A 48 -15.05 -4.77 6.05
N VAL A 49 -15.57 -6.01 6.08
CA VAL A 49 -15.66 -6.83 7.30
C VAL A 49 -14.27 -7.23 7.81
N ASP A 50 -13.35 -7.58 6.91
CA ASP A 50 -11.95 -7.85 7.23
C ASP A 50 -11.25 -6.64 7.84
N ALA A 51 -11.41 -5.48 7.23
CA ALA A 51 -10.82 -4.24 7.71
C ALA A 51 -11.40 -3.81 9.07
N LEU A 52 -12.71 -3.93 9.26
CA LEU A 52 -13.36 -3.69 10.54
C LEU A 52 -12.79 -4.60 11.63
N GLY A 53 -12.73 -5.91 11.38
CA GLY A 53 -12.15 -6.88 12.32
C GLY A 53 -10.69 -6.57 12.66
N THR A 54 -9.90 -6.18 11.65
CA THR A 54 -8.50 -5.78 11.88
C THR A 54 -8.43 -4.53 12.78
N GLY A 55 -9.32 -3.55 12.59
CA GLY A 55 -9.39 -2.34 13.41
C GLY A 55 -9.83 -2.60 14.85
N LEU A 56 -10.66 -3.62 15.09
CA LEU A 56 -11.10 -3.99 16.44
C LEU A 56 -9.96 -4.54 17.32
N LEU A 57 -8.99 -5.26 16.78
CA LEU A 57 -7.98 -5.95 17.58
C LEU A 57 -6.57 -5.38 17.43
N ARG A 58 -6.15 -5.01 16.22
CA ARG A 58 -4.76 -4.66 15.92
C ARG A 58 -4.18 -3.57 16.81
N PRO A 59 -4.88 -2.43 17.07
CA PRO A 59 -4.38 -1.37 17.94
C PRO A 59 -4.25 -1.81 19.41
N PHE A 60 -5.03 -2.80 19.82
CA PHE A 60 -5.16 -3.23 21.22
C PHE A 60 -4.51 -4.59 21.50
N LEU A 61 -3.80 -5.17 20.53
CA LEU A 61 -3.19 -6.50 20.69
C LEU A 61 -2.12 -6.50 21.81
N LEU A 62 -1.33 -5.43 21.91
CA LEU A 62 -0.39 -5.26 23.01
C LEU A 62 -1.10 -5.18 24.36
N LEU A 63 -2.15 -4.36 24.43
CA LEU A 63 -2.96 -4.21 25.65
C LEU A 63 -3.60 -5.55 26.03
N TYR A 64 -4.10 -6.31 25.07
CA TYR A 64 -4.66 -7.65 25.31
C TYR A 64 -3.62 -8.58 25.96
N GLY A 65 -2.41 -8.63 25.42
CA GLY A 65 -1.32 -9.45 25.99
C GLY A 65 -0.97 -9.06 27.43
N VAL A 66 -0.92 -7.76 27.71
CA VAL A 66 -0.54 -7.26 29.04
C VAL A 66 -1.70 -7.38 30.04
N THR A 67 -2.92 -6.96 29.69
CA THR A 67 -4.02 -6.86 30.65
C THR A 67 -4.88 -8.12 30.76
N VAL A 68 -5.08 -8.84 29.63
CA VAL A 68 -5.93 -10.05 29.62
C VAL A 68 -5.11 -11.29 29.94
N LEU A 69 -3.89 -11.37 29.37
CA LEU A 69 -3.03 -12.53 29.54
C LEU A 69 -1.99 -12.36 30.66
N GLY A 70 -1.82 -11.15 31.22
CA GLY A 70 -0.84 -10.87 32.28
C GLY A 70 0.62 -11.01 31.87
N LEU A 71 0.92 -10.87 30.55
CA LEU A 71 2.27 -10.96 30.03
C LEU A 71 3.01 -9.63 30.24
N SER A 72 4.35 -9.69 30.32
CA SER A 72 5.16 -8.47 30.32
C SER A 72 5.04 -7.74 28.97
N ALA A 73 5.10 -6.40 28.99
CA ALA A 73 5.04 -5.59 27.77
C ALA A 73 6.16 -5.95 26.79
N SER A 74 7.36 -6.25 27.31
CA SER A 74 8.51 -6.67 26.49
C SER A 74 8.28 -8.02 25.80
N ALA A 75 7.79 -9.04 26.52
CA ALA A 75 7.49 -10.35 25.92
C ALA A 75 6.39 -10.24 24.86
N THR A 76 5.35 -9.45 25.16
CA THR A 76 4.25 -9.18 24.22
C THR A 76 4.76 -8.48 22.96
N GLY A 77 5.55 -7.41 23.12
CA GLY A 77 6.14 -6.66 22.01
C GLY A 77 7.08 -7.52 21.15
N LEU A 78 7.94 -8.34 21.77
CA LEU A 78 8.82 -9.26 21.06
C LEU A 78 8.04 -10.30 20.26
N ALA A 79 6.98 -10.89 20.83
CA ALA A 79 6.14 -11.83 20.11
C ALA A 79 5.42 -11.19 18.91
N MET A 80 4.91 -9.97 19.06
CA MET A 80 4.31 -9.21 17.95
C MET A 80 5.34 -8.90 16.86
N THR A 81 6.55 -8.48 17.23
CA THR A 81 7.66 -8.23 16.29
C THR A 81 8.04 -9.51 15.54
N ALA A 82 8.18 -10.63 16.25
CA ALA A 82 8.44 -11.93 15.64
C ALA A 82 7.34 -12.30 14.63
N GLY A 83 6.07 -12.00 14.95
CA GLY A 83 4.95 -12.18 14.03
C GLY A 83 5.09 -11.37 12.74
N ILE A 84 5.44 -10.10 12.83
CA ILE A 84 5.66 -9.23 11.66
C ILE A 84 6.82 -9.76 10.82
N VAL A 85 7.95 -10.08 11.44
CA VAL A 85 9.15 -10.61 10.75
C VAL A 85 8.83 -11.92 10.04
N THR A 86 8.16 -12.85 10.71
CA THR A 86 7.75 -14.13 10.10
C THR A 86 6.79 -13.92 8.94
N GLY A 87 5.86 -12.99 9.07
CA GLY A 87 4.97 -12.58 7.98
C GLY A 87 5.75 -12.06 6.77
N LEU A 88 6.73 -11.17 6.98
CA LEU A 88 7.60 -10.67 5.91
C LEU A 88 8.39 -11.81 5.24
N LEU A 89 8.97 -12.72 6.04
CA LEU A 89 9.73 -13.86 5.51
C LEU A 89 8.83 -14.84 4.73
N SER A 90 7.53 -14.91 5.02
CA SER A 90 6.56 -15.74 4.27
C SER A 90 6.16 -15.15 2.92
N THR A 91 6.34 -13.83 2.72
CA THR A 91 5.86 -13.09 1.54
C THR A 91 6.36 -13.66 0.20
N PRO A 92 7.64 -14.10 0.04
CA PRO A 92 8.09 -14.73 -1.20
C PRO A 92 7.38 -16.04 -1.54
N ALA A 93 7.01 -16.82 -0.52
CA ALA A 93 6.25 -18.07 -0.72
C ALA A 93 4.81 -17.77 -1.18
N VAL A 94 4.19 -16.76 -0.60
CA VAL A 94 2.87 -16.24 -1.02
C VAL A 94 2.92 -15.78 -2.48
N GLY A 95 3.96 -15.06 -2.89
CA GLY A 95 4.15 -14.61 -4.27
C GLY A 95 4.20 -15.77 -5.26
N ARG A 96 4.96 -16.83 -4.93
CA ARG A 96 5.00 -18.05 -5.77
C ARG A 96 3.64 -18.76 -5.85
N TRP A 97 2.87 -18.76 -4.77
CA TRP A 97 1.54 -19.33 -4.77
C TRP A 97 0.56 -18.53 -5.64
N LEU A 98 0.63 -17.20 -5.58
CA LEU A 98 -0.15 -16.31 -6.44
C LEU A 98 0.15 -16.50 -7.94
N ASP A 99 1.41 -16.77 -8.30
CA ASP A 99 1.83 -17.01 -9.69
C ASP A 99 1.26 -18.33 -10.25
N ARG A 100 0.89 -19.29 -9.38
CA ARG A 100 0.20 -20.53 -9.79
C ARG A 100 -1.28 -20.32 -10.15
N GLY A 101 -1.78 -19.09 -10.08
CA GLY A 101 -3.12 -18.70 -10.50
C GLY A 101 -4.22 -18.86 -9.44
N ALA A 102 -3.89 -19.26 -8.22
CA ALA A 102 -4.86 -19.49 -7.14
C ALA A 102 -5.19 -18.20 -6.34
N ARG A 103 -5.42 -17.06 -7.02
CA ARG A 103 -5.45 -15.73 -6.39
C ARG A 103 -6.54 -15.55 -5.35
N SER A 104 -7.77 -15.96 -5.65
CA SER A 104 -8.88 -15.91 -4.66
C SER A 104 -8.66 -16.86 -3.48
N THR A 105 -8.04 -18.02 -3.74
CA THR A 105 -7.70 -19.00 -2.70
C THR A 105 -6.66 -18.43 -1.73
N VAL A 106 -5.64 -17.71 -2.24
CA VAL A 106 -4.62 -17.09 -1.38
C VAL A 106 -5.22 -15.98 -0.51
N VAL A 107 -6.16 -15.17 -1.05
CA VAL A 107 -6.90 -14.18 -0.25
C VAL A 107 -7.67 -14.86 0.87
N ALA A 108 -8.47 -15.88 0.55
CA ALA A 108 -9.23 -16.61 1.56
C ALA A 108 -8.33 -17.31 2.59
N ALA A 109 -7.22 -17.91 2.15
CA ALA A 109 -6.25 -18.55 3.03
C ALA A 109 -5.59 -17.54 3.98
N SER A 110 -5.24 -16.34 3.52
CA SER A 110 -4.69 -15.30 4.39
C SER A 110 -5.67 -14.87 5.49
N MET A 111 -6.97 -14.84 5.18
CA MET A 111 -8.01 -14.57 6.16
C MET A 111 -8.20 -15.75 7.14
N LEU A 112 -8.18 -16.99 6.65
CA LEU A 112 -8.30 -18.19 7.50
C LEU A 112 -7.10 -18.35 8.45
N VAL A 113 -5.89 -18.04 8.01
CA VAL A 113 -4.71 -18.02 8.88
C VAL A 113 -4.89 -17.02 10.03
N ARG A 114 -5.51 -15.85 9.75
CA ARG A 114 -5.83 -14.88 10.80
C ARG A 114 -6.94 -15.35 11.73
N VAL A 115 -7.97 -16.07 11.21
CA VAL A 115 -8.98 -16.73 12.06
C VAL A 115 -8.32 -17.68 13.03
N LEU A 116 -7.40 -18.52 12.55
CA LEU A 116 -6.66 -19.44 13.40
C LEU A 116 -5.81 -18.68 14.43
N GLY A 117 -5.15 -17.59 14.02
CA GLY A 117 -4.38 -16.73 14.93
C GLY A 117 -5.24 -16.16 16.06
N VAL A 118 -6.44 -15.66 15.75
CA VAL A 118 -7.38 -15.15 16.77
C VAL A 118 -7.93 -16.29 17.63
N ALA A 119 -8.22 -17.44 17.06
CA ALA A 119 -8.68 -18.60 17.83
C ALA A 119 -7.63 -19.05 18.86
N VAL A 120 -6.35 -19.13 18.46
CA VAL A 120 -5.23 -19.39 19.38
C VAL A 120 -5.11 -18.29 20.42
N LEU A 121 -5.24 -17.02 20.03
CA LEU A 121 -5.18 -15.87 20.95
C LEU A 121 -6.25 -15.97 22.05
N VAL A 122 -7.50 -16.23 21.67
CA VAL A 122 -8.64 -16.34 22.61
C VAL A 122 -8.51 -17.56 23.50
N ALA A 123 -7.96 -18.67 22.98
CA ALA A 123 -7.71 -19.89 23.73
C ALA A 123 -6.45 -19.83 24.62
N THR A 124 -5.64 -18.77 24.51
CA THR A 124 -4.39 -18.62 25.28
C THR A 124 -4.70 -18.45 26.78
N PRO A 125 -4.18 -19.33 27.66
CA PRO A 125 -4.30 -19.16 29.11
C PRO A 125 -3.45 -17.96 29.60
N ALA A 126 -3.88 -17.34 30.70
CA ALA A 126 -3.11 -16.28 31.34
C ALA A 126 -1.69 -16.77 31.72
N GLY A 127 -0.70 -15.92 31.58
CA GLY A 127 0.71 -16.20 31.88
C GLY A 127 1.47 -17.00 30.81
N HIS A 128 0.82 -17.47 29.75
CA HIS A 128 1.46 -18.32 28.74
C HIS A 128 1.88 -17.53 27.50
N VAL A 129 3.18 -17.19 27.39
CA VAL A 129 3.73 -16.39 26.28
C VAL A 129 3.78 -17.17 24.95
N TRP A 130 4.01 -18.48 24.96
CA TRP A 130 4.19 -19.25 23.74
C TRP A 130 2.93 -19.37 22.86
N PRO A 131 1.73 -19.67 23.40
CA PRO A 131 0.52 -19.62 22.60
C PRO A 131 0.23 -18.20 22.05
N PHE A 132 0.49 -17.16 22.84
CA PHE A 132 0.40 -15.77 22.36
C PHE A 132 1.37 -15.51 21.20
N ALA A 133 2.62 -15.98 21.29
CA ALA A 133 3.60 -15.88 20.22
C ALA A 133 3.12 -16.61 18.96
N ALA A 134 2.59 -17.84 19.10
CA ALA A 134 2.00 -18.57 17.98
C ALA A 134 0.83 -17.80 17.31
N ALA A 135 -0.05 -17.19 18.12
CA ALA A 135 -1.12 -16.34 17.61
C ALA A 135 -0.56 -15.13 16.84
N ALA A 136 0.47 -14.45 17.38
CA ALA A 136 1.12 -13.31 16.75
C ALA A 136 1.80 -13.70 15.42
N LEU A 137 2.43 -14.89 15.35
CA LEU A 137 3.02 -15.41 14.10
C LEU A 137 1.95 -15.65 13.03
N LEU A 138 0.84 -16.28 13.37
CA LEU A 138 -0.27 -16.54 12.45
C LEU A 138 -0.90 -15.23 11.96
N LEU A 139 -1.15 -14.30 12.87
CA LEU A 139 -1.67 -12.98 12.52
C LEU A 139 -0.70 -12.21 11.62
N GLY A 140 0.60 -12.27 11.89
CA GLY A 140 1.64 -11.66 11.08
C GLY A 140 1.68 -12.22 9.67
N ILE A 141 1.69 -13.54 9.49
CA ILE A 141 1.66 -14.21 8.18
C ILE A 141 0.42 -13.78 7.39
N GLY A 142 -0.78 -13.85 7.99
CA GLY A 142 -2.02 -13.50 7.32
C GLY A 142 -2.08 -12.02 6.93
N ASN A 143 -1.60 -11.12 7.81
CA ASN A 143 -1.58 -9.68 7.54
C ASN A 143 -0.62 -9.30 6.42
N GLN A 144 0.55 -9.95 6.32
CA GLN A 144 1.53 -9.65 5.28
C GLN A 144 1.21 -10.33 3.94
N ALA A 145 0.49 -11.46 3.94
CA ALA A 145 0.07 -12.12 2.72
C ALA A 145 -1.06 -11.38 2.00
N TRP A 146 -1.95 -10.73 2.75
CA TRP A 146 -3.18 -10.16 2.23
C TRP A 146 -2.99 -9.04 1.17
N PRO A 147 -2.10 -8.03 1.33
CA PRO A 147 -1.99 -6.92 0.36
C PRO A 147 -1.59 -7.40 -1.04
N ALA A 148 -0.57 -8.28 -1.12
CA ALA A 148 -0.14 -8.86 -2.39
C ALA A 148 -1.26 -9.71 -3.04
N ALA A 149 -1.98 -10.50 -2.23
CA ALA A 149 -3.08 -11.33 -2.70
C ALA A 149 -4.25 -10.50 -3.23
N HIS A 150 -4.63 -9.43 -2.51
CA HIS A 150 -5.66 -8.48 -2.94
C HIS A 150 -5.28 -7.79 -4.26
N ALA A 151 -4.06 -7.23 -4.34
CA ALA A 151 -3.59 -6.55 -5.54
C ALA A 151 -3.52 -7.49 -6.75
N ALA A 152 -3.08 -8.74 -6.56
CA ALA A 152 -3.06 -9.76 -7.60
C ALA A 152 -4.48 -10.14 -8.07
N LEU A 153 -5.44 -10.26 -7.14
CA LEU A 153 -6.82 -10.55 -7.47
C LEU A 153 -7.45 -9.43 -8.30
N VAL A 154 -7.32 -8.17 -7.87
CA VAL A 154 -7.84 -7.00 -8.58
C VAL A 154 -7.19 -6.89 -9.97
N ALA A 155 -5.88 -7.13 -10.08
CA ALA A 155 -5.15 -7.11 -11.35
C ALA A 155 -5.60 -8.21 -12.33
N THR A 156 -6.25 -9.26 -11.85
CA THR A 156 -6.85 -10.31 -12.71
C THR A 156 -8.19 -9.88 -13.28
N LEU A 157 -8.93 -9.09 -12.51
CA LEU A 157 -10.33 -8.73 -12.83
C LEU A 157 -10.43 -7.43 -13.63
N SER A 158 -9.41 -6.59 -13.58
CA SER A 158 -9.44 -5.25 -14.16
C SER A 158 -8.08 -4.83 -14.72
N HIS A 159 -8.09 -3.91 -15.70
CA HIS A 159 -6.92 -3.45 -16.41
C HIS A 159 -6.86 -1.91 -16.47
N GLY A 160 -5.67 -1.37 -16.66
CA GLY A 160 -5.45 0.06 -16.87
C GLY A 160 -6.03 0.92 -15.74
N ARG A 161 -6.78 1.96 -16.11
CA ARG A 161 -7.35 2.94 -15.16
C ARG A 161 -8.41 2.34 -14.24
N GLU A 162 -9.17 1.33 -14.71
CA GLU A 162 -10.19 0.66 -13.90
C GLU A 162 -9.52 -0.10 -12.75
N ARG A 163 -8.41 -0.78 -13.00
CA ARG A 163 -7.60 -1.46 -11.99
C ARG A 163 -7.07 -0.47 -10.94
N ASP A 164 -6.49 0.66 -11.40
CA ASP A 164 -5.91 1.66 -10.50
C ASP A 164 -6.98 2.24 -9.57
N THR A 165 -8.18 2.51 -10.12
CA THR A 165 -9.34 2.99 -9.35
C THR A 165 -9.85 1.93 -8.36
N ALA A 166 -9.88 0.65 -8.76
CA ALA A 166 -10.31 -0.46 -7.90
C ALA A 166 -9.34 -0.66 -6.72
N LEU A 167 -8.02 -0.59 -6.96
CA LEU A 167 -7.01 -0.64 -5.89
C LEU A 167 -7.15 0.53 -4.92
N ALA A 168 -7.40 1.74 -5.43
CA ALA A 168 -7.62 2.93 -4.60
C ALA A 168 -8.90 2.80 -3.75
N ALA A 169 -10.00 2.32 -4.34
CA ALA A 169 -11.25 2.08 -3.62
C ALA A 169 -11.09 1.00 -2.54
N GLY A 170 -10.36 -0.09 -2.84
CA GLY A 170 -10.04 -1.12 -1.86
C GLY A 170 -9.24 -0.56 -0.67
N ARG A 171 -8.28 0.33 -0.92
CA ARG A 171 -7.49 1.01 0.13
C ARG A 171 -8.36 1.96 0.96
N ALA A 172 -9.19 2.80 0.33
CA ALA A 172 -10.11 3.69 1.04
C ALA A 172 -11.07 2.89 1.94
N LEU A 173 -11.66 1.81 1.42
CA LEU A 173 -12.55 0.94 2.17
C LEU A 173 -11.83 0.28 3.36
N ARG A 174 -10.57 -0.17 3.15
CA ARG A 174 -9.75 -0.74 4.22
C ARG A 174 -9.48 0.28 5.32
N ASN A 175 -9.05 1.49 4.97
CA ASN A 175 -8.77 2.54 5.95
C ASN A 175 -10.03 2.95 6.71
N ALA A 176 -11.18 3.07 6.04
CA ALA A 176 -12.46 3.33 6.69
C ALA A 176 -12.83 2.21 7.67
N GLY A 177 -12.71 0.95 7.26
CA GLY A 177 -12.99 -0.20 8.12
C GLY A 177 -12.07 -0.26 9.33
N LEU A 178 -10.75 -0.03 9.13
CA LEU A 178 -9.77 0.04 10.23
C LEU A 178 -10.11 1.15 11.21
N GLY A 179 -10.42 2.36 10.71
CA GLY A 179 -10.77 3.50 11.56
C GLY A 179 -12.05 3.28 12.36
N VAL A 180 -13.11 2.80 11.72
CA VAL A 180 -14.38 2.47 12.40
C VAL A 180 -14.16 1.37 13.44
N GLY A 181 -13.41 0.32 13.10
CA GLY A 181 -13.08 -0.77 14.02
C GLY A 181 -12.31 -0.28 15.25
N ALA A 182 -11.30 0.57 15.05
CA ALA A 182 -10.52 1.15 16.15
C ALA A 182 -11.37 2.06 17.06
N LEU A 183 -12.25 2.87 16.50
CA LEU A 183 -13.19 3.72 17.27
C LEU A 183 -14.16 2.89 18.08
N LEU A 184 -14.74 1.83 17.50
CA LEU A 184 -15.61 0.90 18.22
C LEU A 184 -14.87 0.22 19.37
N ALA A 185 -13.65 -0.27 19.10
CA ALA A 185 -12.83 -0.89 20.12
C ALA A 185 -12.50 0.09 21.26
N MET A 186 -12.17 1.34 20.93
CA MET A 186 -11.90 2.39 21.92
C MET A 186 -13.12 2.67 22.80
N ALA A 187 -14.31 2.75 22.21
CA ALA A 187 -15.56 2.92 22.95
C ALA A 187 -15.86 1.76 23.92
N CYS A 188 -15.39 0.54 23.58
CA CYS A 188 -15.59 -0.64 24.42
C CYS A 188 -14.54 -0.80 25.54
N LEU A 189 -13.42 -0.05 25.52
CA LEU A 189 -12.33 -0.23 26.49
C LEU A 189 -12.75 0.00 27.96
N ALA A 190 -13.78 0.80 28.20
CA ALA A 190 -14.35 0.99 29.53
C ALA A 190 -14.87 -0.32 30.17
N GLY A 191 -15.17 -1.35 29.37
CA GLY A 191 -15.56 -2.68 29.83
C GLY A 191 -14.40 -3.58 30.30
N GLY A 192 -13.15 -3.08 30.30
CA GLY A 192 -11.99 -3.78 30.82
C GLY A 192 -11.64 -5.08 30.05
N THR A 193 -11.16 -6.10 30.77
CA THR A 193 -10.68 -7.36 30.16
C THR A 193 -11.78 -8.17 29.45
N SER A 194 -13.02 -8.08 29.91
CA SER A 194 -14.17 -8.73 29.25
C SER A 194 -14.45 -8.13 27.87
N ALA A 195 -14.37 -6.81 27.75
CA ALA A 195 -14.53 -6.13 26.47
C ALA A 195 -13.39 -6.48 25.50
N LEU A 196 -12.15 -6.53 25.97
CA LEU A 196 -11.01 -6.94 25.13
C LEU A 196 -11.16 -8.38 24.61
N ARG A 197 -11.65 -9.31 25.42
CA ARG A 197 -11.98 -10.68 24.98
C ARG A 197 -13.10 -10.70 23.95
N ALA A 198 -14.16 -9.90 24.17
CA ALA A 198 -15.26 -9.79 23.22
C ALA A 198 -14.80 -9.18 21.88
N LEU A 199 -13.92 -8.18 21.90
CA LEU A 199 -13.32 -7.59 20.70
C LEU A 199 -12.46 -8.60 19.93
N ALA A 200 -11.67 -9.43 20.63
CA ALA A 200 -10.90 -10.50 19.99
C ALA A 200 -11.82 -11.54 19.34
N ALA A 201 -12.87 -11.98 20.05
CA ALA A 201 -13.86 -12.92 19.50
C ALA A 201 -14.61 -12.32 18.28
N ALA A 202 -15.05 -11.06 18.37
CA ALA A 202 -15.69 -10.34 17.25
C ALA A 202 -14.75 -10.23 16.04
N THR A 203 -13.46 -9.99 16.25
CA THR A 203 -12.44 -10.00 15.20
C THR A 203 -12.35 -11.39 14.53
N GLY A 204 -12.35 -12.46 15.29
CA GLY A 204 -12.33 -13.83 14.76
C GLY A 204 -13.56 -14.12 13.90
N ILE A 205 -14.75 -13.70 14.35
CA ILE A 205 -16.01 -13.83 13.58
C ILE A 205 -15.93 -12.99 12.29
N ALA A 206 -15.43 -11.74 12.37
CA ALA A 206 -15.27 -10.89 11.21
C ALA A 206 -14.31 -11.50 10.17
N TYR A 207 -13.17 -12.04 10.59
CA TYR A 207 -12.25 -12.73 9.70
C TYR A 207 -12.85 -14.00 9.08
N LEU A 208 -13.61 -14.76 9.85
CA LEU A 208 -14.29 -15.96 9.35
C LEU A 208 -15.36 -15.59 8.30
N ALA A 209 -16.18 -14.59 8.58
CA ALA A 209 -17.17 -14.08 7.62
C ALA A 209 -16.50 -13.55 6.35
N ALA A 210 -15.43 -12.79 6.49
CA ALA A 210 -14.65 -12.28 5.35
C ALA A 210 -14.02 -13.43 4.54
N ALA A 211 -13.48 -14.45 5.19
CA ALA A 211 -12.93 -15.63 4.53
C ALA A 211 -13.99 -16.41 3.74
N ALA A 212 -15.17 -16.63 4.33
CA ALA A 212 -16.29 -17.30 3.67
C ALA A 212 -16.77 -16.52 2.45
N LEU A 213 -16.90 -15.19 2.55
CA LEU A 213 -17.26 -14.32 1.44
C LEU A 213 -16.20 -14.33 0.34
N ALA A 214 -14.91 -14.21 0.70
CA ALA A 214 -13.81 -14.26 -0.25
C ALA A 214 -13.71 -15.63 -0.95
N TRP A 215 -13.92 -16.71 -0.22
CA TRP A 215 -13.96 -18.06 -0.77
C TRP A 215 -15.08 -18.24 -1.81
N SER A 216 -16.23 -17.57 -1.64
CA SER A 216 -17.34 -17.62 -2.59
C SER A 216 -17.01 -16.96 -3.93
N VAL A 217 -15.97 -16.10 -3.97
CA VAL A 217 -15.51 -15.40 -5.18
C VAL A 217 -14.44 -16.25 -5.86
N ARG A 218 -14.86 -17.15 -6.73
CA ARG A 218 -13.94 -18.06 -7.46
C ARG A 218 -13.37 -17.35 -8.68
N VAL A 219 -12.23 -16.70 -8.52
CA VAL A 219 -11.47 -16.11 -9.62
C VAL A 219 -10.21 -16.93 -9.86
N ARG A 220 -10.13 -17.57 -11.03
CA ARG A 220 -8.90 -18.21 -11.52
C ARG A 220 -8.21 -17.25 -12.48
N ALA A 221 -6.89 -17.16 -12.45
CA ALA A 221 -6.15 -16.50 -13.51
C ALA A 221 -6.56 -17.16 -14.83
N HIS A 222 -6.96 -16.34 -15.81
CA HIS A 222 -7.11 -16.82 -17.17
C HIS A 222 -5.72 -17.31 -17.60
N ARG A 223 -5.56 -18.60 -17.82
CA ARG A 223 -4.43 -19.07 -18.62
C ARG A 223 -4.73 -18.52 -20.01
N ASP A 224 -3.88 -17.59 -20.45
CA ASP A 224 -3.93 -17.12 -21.82
C ASP A 224 -3.88 -18.35 -22.72
N ARG A 225 -5.04 -18.68 -23.29
CA ARG A 225 -5.23 -19.77 -24.26
C ARG A 225 -4.85 -19.31 -25.65
N ASP A 226 -4.19 -18.17 -25.77
CA ASP A 226 -3.60 -17.77 -27.03
C ASP A 226 -2.40 -18.64 -27.31
N GLY A 227 -2.60 -19.54 -28.28
CA GLY A 227 -1.69 -20.59 -28.70
C GLY A 227 -0.47 -20.08 -29.46
N ASP A 228 0.25 -19.12 -28.92
CA ASP A 228 1.54 -18.68 -29.47
C ASP A 228 2.65 -18.78 -28.40
N ARG A 229 2.70 -19.93 -27.73
CA ARG A 229 3.88 -20.32 -26.97
C ARG A 229 4.78 -21.14 -27.86
N ASP A 230 5.78 -20.47 -28.41
CA ASP A 230 6.96 -21.16 -28.96
C ASP A 230 7.47 -22.14 -27.88
N PRO A 231 7.41 -23.48 -28.12
CA PRO A 231 7.85 -24.48 -27.16
C PRO A 231 9.33 -24.37 -26.78
N ALA A 232 10.13 -23.65 -27.58
CA ALA A 232 11.55 -23.44 -27.34
C ALA A 232 11.86 -22.47 -26.17
N ARG A 233 10.87 -21.67 -25.65
CA ARG A 233 11.10 -20.73 -24.54
C ARG A 233 10.67 -21.25 -23.16
N SER A 234 10.14 -22.46 -23.06
CA SER A 234 9.65 -23.06 -21.80
C SER A 234 10.73 -23.84 -21.01
N GLY A 235 11.98 -23.82 -21.44
CA GLY A 235 13.04 -24.67 -20.92
C GLY A 235 14.00 -24.06 -19.90
N THR A 236 13.82 -22.82 -19.46
CA THR A 236 14.69 -22.27 -18.40
C THR A 236 14.06 -22.51 -17.04
N PRO A 237 14.70 -23.31 -16.14
CA PRO A 237 14.26 -23.43 -14.77
C PRO A 237 14.23 -22.02 -14.17
N ALA A 238 13.16 -21.68 -13.41
CA ALA A 238 13.04 -20.42 -12.69
C ALA A 238 14.13 -20.33 -11.59
N GLY A 239 15.37 -20.14 -12.02
CA GLY A 239 16.46 -19.70 -11.17
C GLY A 239 16.08 -18.38 -10.52
N HIS A 240 16.76 -18.04 -9.45
CA HIS A 240 16.61 -16.76 -8.72
C HIS A 240 16.92 -15.59 -9.67
N GLU A 241 15.99 -15.31 -10.59
CA GLU A 241 16.12 -14.17 -11.48
C GLU A 241 16.03 -12.90 -10.62
N ALA A 242 17.17 -12.26 -10.44
CA ALA A 242 17.26 -10.98 -9.78
C ALA A 242 16.28 -10.02 -10.49
N ALA A 243 15.52 -9.25 -9.70
CA ALA A 243 14.63 -8.24 -10.27
C ALA A 243 15.39 -7.38 -11.29
N PRO A 244 14.80 -7.03 -12.43
CA PRO A 244 15.45 -6.17 -13.40
C PRO A 244 15.86 -4.84 -12.73
N PRO A 245 16.95 -4.18 -13.18
CA PRO A 245 17.50 -2.98 -12.52
C PRO A 245 16.44 -1.92 -12.20
N ARG A 246 15.50 -1.69 -13.12
CA ARG A 246 14.36 -0.77 -12.98
C ARG A 246 13.44 -1.10 -11.81
N MET A 247 13.20 -2.38 -11.58
CA MET A 247 12.38 -2.83 -10.46
C MET A 247 13.13 -2.63 -9.12
N ARG A 248 14.45 -2.79 -9.09
CA ARG A 248 15.25 -2.59 -7.87
C ARG A 248 15.21 -1.15 -7.40
N ALA A 249 15.37 -0.17 -8.31
CA ALA A 249 15.30 1.24 -7.97
C ALA A 249 13.90 1.62 -7.45
N LEU A 250 12.83 1.09 -8.08
CA LEU A 250 11.47 1.29 -7.61
C LEU A 250 11.25 0.70 -6.20
N LEU A 251 11.76 -0.51 -5.92
CA LEU A 251 11.65 -1.13 -4.61
C LEU A 251 12.45 -0.37 -3.54
N ALA A 252 13.64 0.14 -3.89
CA ALA A 252 14.43 0.97 -2.99
C ALA A 252 13.74 2.32 -2.70
N ALA A 253 13.22 2.99 -3.72
CA ALA A 253 12.42 4.20 -3.55
C ALA A 253 11.17 3.96 -2.70
N ASN A 254 10.53 2.80 -2.84
CA ASN A 254 9.37 2.42 -2.04
C ASN A 254 9.69 2.33 -0.55
N VAL A 255 10.87 1.80 -0.18
CA VAL A 255 11.31 1.77 1.23
C VAL A 255 11.32 3.17 1.83
N VAL A 256 11.81 4.16 1.07
CA VAL A 256 11.86 5.56 1.54
C VAL A 256 10.46 6.19 1.57
N TYR A 257 9.68 6.02 0.52
CA TYR A 257 8.35 6.62 0.43
C TYR A 257 7.41 6.14 1.54
N VAL A 258 7.52 4.88 1.92
CA VAL A 258 6.62 4.29 2.93
C VAL A 258 6.79 4.91 4.33
N PHE A 259 7.90 5.63 4.58
CA PHE A 259 8.07 6.40 5.81
C PHE A 259 6.94 7.41 6.05
N CYS A 260 6.34 7.96 4.96
CA CYS A 260 5.22 8.90 5.08
C CYS A 260 4.03 8.33 5.87
N LEU A 261 3.84 7.00 5.86
CA LEU A 261 2.75 6.35 6.60
C LEU A 261 2.95 6.42 8.12
N ASN A 262 4.20 6.50 8.59
CA ASN A 262 4.54 6.61 10.00
C ASN A 262 4.75 8.06 10.47
N VAL A 263 4.67 9.04 9.56
CA VAL A 263 4.79 10.46 9.93
C VAL A 263 3.65 10.90 10.84
N PRO A 264 2.37 10.72 10.51
CA PRO A 264 1.27 11.14 11.38
C PRO A 264 1.15 10.29 12.66
N GLU A 265 1.66 9.05 12.65
CA GLU A 265 1.53 8.14 13.79
C GLU A 265 2.70 8.25 14.78
N ILE A 266 3.90 8.59 14.32
CA ILE A 266 5.13 8.54 15.14
C ILE A 266 5.87 9.88 15.12
N ALA A 267 6.21 10.39 13.92
CA ALA A 267 7.08 11.56 13.82
C ALA A 267 6.41 12.83 14.34
N LEU A 268 5.17 13.10 13.93
CA LEU A 268 4.46 14.31 14.34
C LEU A 268 4.10 14.31 15.84
N PRO A 269 3.55 13.25 16.45
CA PRO A 269 3.36 13.21 17.89
C PRO A 269 4.67 13.42 18.67
N LEU A 270 5.75 12.78 18.24
CA LEU A 270 7.06 12.92 18.88
C LEU A 270 7.53 14.39 18.84
N VAL A 271 7.53 15.00 17.66
CA VAL A 271 8.00 16.37 17.46
C VAL A 271 7.10 17.40 18.16
N LEU A 272 5.78 17.25 18.06
CA LEU A 272 4.81 18.14 18.72
C LEU A 272 4.99 18.14 20.24
N LEU A 273 5.20 16.96 20.84
CA LEU A 273 5.32 16.83 22.30
C LEU A 273 6.72 17.19 22.80
N THR A 274 7.80 16.83 22.06
CA THR A 274 9.16 16.95 22.58
C THR A 274 9.91 18.20 22.11
N GLN A 275 9.53 18.77 20.96
CA GLN A 275 10.22 19.93 20.36
C GLN A 275 9.39 21.21 20.38
N LEU A 276 8.06 21.09 20.34
CA LEU A 276 7.15 22.23 20.27
C LEU A 276 6.32 22.39 21.55
N ASP A 277 6.43 21.47 22.52
CA ASP A 277 5.63 21.44 23.77
C ASP A 277 4.10 21.66 23.51
N ALA A 278 3.62 21.12 22.40
CA ALA A 278 2.26 21.32 21.94
C ALA A 278 1.29 20.39 22.66
N PRO A 279 0.05 20.84 22.95
CA PRO A 279 -0.96 19.98 23.55
C PRO A 279 -1.22 18.70 22.74
N PRO A 280 -1.40 17.53 23.39
CA PRO A 280 -1.61 16.24 22.72
C PRO A 280 -2.81 16.21 21.74
N VAL A 281 -3.76 17.13 21.90
CA VAL A 281 -4.91 17.27 21.01
C VAL A 281 -4.50 17.49 19.54
N TRP A 282 -3.37 18.14 19.29
CA TRP A 282 -2.87 18.36 17.93
C TRP A 282 -2.46 17.07 17.25
N SER A 283 -1.77 16.18 17.96
CA SER A 283 -1.42 14.86 17.45
C SER A 283 -2.66 14.04 17.07
N ALA A 284 -3.67 14.05 17.94
CA ALA A 284 -4.94 13.38 17.69
C ALA A 284 -5.69 14.01 16.50
N ALA A 285 -5.74 15.34 16.41
CA ALA A 285 -6.40 16.05 15.32
C ALA A 285 -5.73 15.76 13.96
N ILE A 286 -4.40 15.76 13.90
CA ILE A 286 -3.63 15.43 12.69
C ILE A 286 -3.91 13.99 12.26
N PHE A 287 -3.88 13.05 13.19
CA PHE A 287 -4.15 11.64 12.87
C PHE A 287 -5.58 11.43 12.33
N VAL A 288 -6.57 12.05 12.95
CA VAL A 288 -7.97 12.02 12.48
C VAL A 288 -8.09 12.68 11.11
N ALA A 289 -7.48 13.85 10.91
CA ALA A 289 -7.49 14.55 9.62
C ALA A 289 -6.84 13.69 8.51
N ASN A 290 -5.67 13.08 8.77
CA ASN A 290 -5.05 12.14 7.85
C ASN A 290 -6.00 11.02 7.46
N THR A 291 -6.62 10.35 8.44
CA THR A 291 -7.57 9.26 8.18
C THR A 291 -8.75 9.71 7.32
N VAL A 292 -9.36 10.85 7.66
CA VAL A 292 -10.50 11.40 6.89
C VAL A 292 -10.09 11.74 5.47
N LEU A 293 -8.95 12.41 5.28
CA LEU A 293 -8.43 12.76 3.95
C LEU A 293 -8.15 11.51 3.11
N VAL A 294 -7.48 10.50 3.69
CA VAL A 294 -7.19 9.25 2.97
C VAL A 294 -8.49 8.56 2.57
N VAL A 295 -9.46 8.42 3.47
CA VAL A 295 -10.74 7.76 3.17
C VAL A 295 -11.52 8.51 2.07
N THR A 296 -11.56 9.83 2.13
CA THR A 296 -12.38 10.65 1.22
C THR A 296 -11.70 10.94 -0.11
N LEU A 297 -10.37 11.19 -0.11
CA LEU A 297 -9.64 11.66 -1.29
C LEU A 297 -8.88 10.56 -2.04
N GLN A 298 -8.70 9.36 -1.48
CA GLN A 298 -7.94 8.29 -2.13
C GLN A 298 -8.44 7.98 -3.54
N VAL A 299 -9.75 7.79 -3.72
CA VAL A 299 -10.34 7.48 -5.03
C VAL A 299 -10.32 8.69 -5.97
N PRO A 300 -10.83 9.88 -5.59
CA PRO A 300 -10.77 11.08 -6.44
C PRO A 300 -9.37 11.42 -6.94
N VAL A 301 -8.38 11.41 -6.05
CA VAL A 301 -6.99 11.74 -6.40
C VAL A 301 -6.39 10.67 -7.32
N THR A 302 -6.63 9.39 -7.07
CA THR A 302 -6.16 8.31 -7.96
C THR A 302 -6.78 8.44 -9.36
N VAL A 303 -8.06 8.75 -9.46
CA VAL A 303 -8.74 9.00 -10.75
C VAL A 303 -8.14 10.23 -11.46
N LEU A 304 -7.86 11.29 -10.72
CA LEU A 304 -7.20 12.49 -11.28
C LEU A 304 -5.80 12.15 -11.80
N MET A 305 -5.00 11.47 -10.99
CA MET A 305 -3.62 11.09 -11.32
C MET A 305 -3.53 10.06 -12.44
N SER A 306 -4.58 9.28 -12.70
CA SER A 306 -4.59 8.32 -13.81
C SER A 306 -4.54 8.95 -15.21
N ARG A 307 -4.63 10.28 -15.31
CA ARG A 307 -4.40 11.06 -16.54
C ARG A 307 -2.91 11.20 -16.88
N TYR A 308 -2.05 11.06 -15.89
CA TYR A 308 -0.61 11.19 -16.02
C TYR A 308 0.06 9.82 -16.13
N ALA A 309 1.28 9.79 -16.66
CA ALA A 309 2.09 8.59 -16.61
C ALA A 309 2.34 8.16 -15.15
N ARG A 310 2.22 6.87 -14.84
CA ARG A 310 2.33 6.36 -13.45
C ARG A 310 3.66 6.74 -12.79
N ARG A 311 4.74 6.75 -13.55
CA ARG A 311 6.06 7.19 -13.07
C ARG A 311 6.06 8.67 -12.70
N THR A 312 5.49 9.52 -13.56
CA THR A 312 5.36 10.96 -13.29
C THR A 312 4.51 11.20 -12.04
N ALA A 313 3.40 10.48 -11.88
CA ALA A 313 2.57 10.57 -10.68
C ALA A 313 3.34 10.14 -9.41
N LEU A 314 4.14 9.06 -9.49
CA LEU A 314 4.94 8.59 -8.36
C LEU A 314 6.10 9.57 -8.03
N ALA A 315 6.76 10.13 -9.03
CA ALA A 315 7.80 11.15 -8.83
C ALA A 315 7.21 12.44 -8.23
N ALA A 316 6.02 12.86 -8.71
CA ALA A 316 5.29 14.00 -8.15
C ALA A 316 4.89 13.75 -6.68
N ALA A 317 4.45 12.54 -6.33
CA ALA A 317 4.20 12.15 -4.94
C ALA A 317 5.44 12.36 -4.07
N GLY A 318 6.61 11.89 -4.54
CA GLY A 318 7.88 12.07 -3.84
C GLY A 318 8.26 13.55 -3.69
N ALA A 319 8.03 14.38 -4.71
CA ALA A 319 8.26 15.82 -4.64
C ALA A 319 7.34 16.49 -3.60
N VAL A 320 6.06 16.13 -3.57
CA VAL A 320 5.09 16.65 -2.58
C VAL A 320 5.47 16.23 -1.16
N LEU A 321 5.86 14.96 -0.96
CA LEU A 321 6.32 14.45 0.33
C LEU A 321 7.59 15.19 0.78
N ALA A 322 8.58 15.34 -0.10
CA ALA A 322 9.80 16.07 0.23
C ALA A 322 9.54 17.54 0.56
N ALA A 323 8.64 18.20 -0.18
CA ALA A 323 8.21 19.56 0.12
C ALA A 323 7.51 19.65 1.48
N SER A 324 6.68 18.67 1.86
CA SER A 324 6.07 18.63 3.18
C SER A 324 7.10 18.43 4.30
N TYR A 325 8.12 17.58 4.08
CA TYR A 325 9.23 17.43 5.05
C TYR A 325 10.06 18.72 5.20
N ALA A 326 10.32 19.42 4.09
CA ALA A 326 10.92 20.75 4.14
C ALA A 326 10.03 21.77 4.87
N GLY A 327 8.72 21.69 4.70
CA GLY A 327 7.74 22.46 5.46
C GLY A 327 7.78 22.16 6.95
N PHE A 328 7.83 20.88 7.35
CA PHE A 328 8.00 20.50 8.75
C PHE A 328 9.35 21.00 9.30
N LEU A 329 10.44 20.92 8.51
CA LEU A 329 11.73 21.47 8.91
C LEU A 329 11.61 22.96 9.19
N ALA A 330 11.03 23.72 8.28
CA ALA A 330 10.88 25.17 8.43
C ALA A 330 10.04 25.53 9.68
N VAL A 331 8.87 24.89 9.85
CA VAL A 331 7.97 25.18 10.98
C VAL A 331 8.61 24.80 12.30
N THR A 332 9.25 23.64 12.40
CA THR A 332 9.87 23.18 13.66
C THR A 332 11.14 23.94 13.99
N SER A 333 11.92 24.40 13.00
CA SER A 333 13.09 25.23 13.24
C SER A 333 12.74 26.65 13.68
N LEU A 334 11.66 27.23 13.14
CA LEU A 334 11.20 28.59 13.47
C LEU A 334 10.31 28.62 14.74
N GLY A 335 9.57 27.56 14.98
CA GLY A 335 8.61 27.46 16.09
C GLY A 335 9.22 27.02 17.43
N ALA A 336 10.50 26.67 17.47
CA ALA A 336 11.21 26.27 18.72
C ALA A 336 11.55 27.44 19.64
N GLY A 337 11.14 28.68 19.33
CA GLY A 337 11.36 29.87 20.13
C GLY A 337 10.15 30.29 20.97
N GLU A 338 10.35 31.23 21.91
CA GLU A 338 9.29 31.81 22.73
C GLU A 338 8.17 32.44 21.86
N GLY A 339 6.94 31.96 22.02
CA GLY A 339 5.77 32.46 21.30
C GLY A 339 5.15 31.49 20.27
N GLY A 340 5.55 30.23 20.26
CA GLY A 340 5.22 29.22 19.25
C GLY A 340 3.76 28.73 19.15
N GLY A 341 2.76 29.51 19.61
CA GLY A 341 1.34 29.11 19.49
C GLY A 341 0.86 28.85 18.03
N TRP A 342 1.58 29.38 17.03
CA TRP A 342 1.32 29.15 15.61
C TRP A 342 1.93 27.86 15.05
N ALA A 343 2.95 27.27 15.73
CA ALA A 343 3.72 26.15 15.20
C ALA A 343 2.87 24.89 15.07
N ALA A 344 2.08 24.53 16.07
CA ALA A 344 1.22 23.34 16.03
C ALA A 344 0.15 23.42 14.92
N PRO A 345 -0.62 24.51 14.73
CA PRO A 345 -1.51 24.66 13.58
C PRO A 345 -0.77 24.68 12.23
N ALA A 346 0.44 25.22 12.15
CA ALA A 346 1.25 25.17 10.93
C ALA A 346 1.71 23.75 10.60
N VAL A 347 2.14 22.96 11.60
CA VAL A 347 2.42 21.52 11.44
C VAL A 347 1.16 20.79 10.94
N ALA A 348 0.00 21.09 11.50
CA ALA A 348 -1.25 20.48 11.03
C ALA A 348 -1.56 20.84 9.56
N ALA A 349 -1.33 22.09 9.14
CA ALA A 349 -1.51 22.50 7.75
C ALA A 349 -0.52 21.78 6.81
N VAL A 350 0.75 21.68 7.17
CA VAL A 350 1.76 20.92 6.40
C VAL A 350 1.41 19.43 6.34
N SER A 351 0.83 18.87 7.42
CA SER A 351 0.43 17.45 7.43
C SER A 351 -0.66 17.13 6.40
N VAL A 352 -1.53 18.08 6.07
CA VAL A 352 -2.49 17.93 4.97
C VAL A 352 -1.76 17.76 3.64
N VAL A 353 -0.72 18.53 3.37
CA VAL A 353 0.11 18.40 2.15
C VAL A 353 0.82 17.05 2.14
N CYS A 354 1.38 16.61 3.27
CA CYS A 354 1.99 15.29 3.43
C CYS A 354 1.00 14.17 3.11
N THR A 355 -0.22 14.24 3.65
CA THR A 355 -1.30 13.28 3.38
C THR A 355 -1.68 13.25 1.89
N LEU A 356 -1.71 14.37 1.19
CA LEU A 356 -1.94 14.39 -0.25
C LEU A 356 -0.81 13.67 -1.01
N GLY A 357 0.45 13.90 -0.61
CA GLY A 357 1.59 13.14 -1.13
C GLY A 357 1.49 11.64 -0.89
N GLU A 358 1.10 11.23 0.32
CA GLU A 358 0.81 9.84 0.69
C GLU A 358 -0.27 9.21 -0.20
N ILE A 359 -1.39 9.90 -0.42
CA ILE A 359 -2.50 9.42 -1.24
C ILE A 359 -2.03 9.19 -2.69
N VAL A 360 -1.28 10.13 -3.27
CA VAL A 360 -0.73 10.00 -4.63
C VAL A 360 0.29 8.85 -4.70
N TYR A 361 1.20 8.76 -3.73
CA TYR A 361 2.16 7.66 -3.61
C TYR A 361 1.45 6.31 -3.57
N ALA A 362 0.52 6.16 -2.65
CA ALA A 362 -0.18 4.91 -2.42
C ALA A 362 -0.98 4.43 -3.65
N GLY A 363 -1.60 5.35 -4.38
CA GLY A 363 -2.32 5.06 -5.63
C GLY A 363 -1.39 4.73 -6.79
N SER A 364 -0.25 5.43 -6.90
CA SER A 364 0.66 5.32 -8.05
C SER A 364 1.64 4.16 -7.93
N ALA A 365 2.18 3.87 -6.73
CA ALA A 365 3.22 2.86 -6.53
C ALA A 365 2.73 1.45 -6.87
N THR A 366 1.61 1.00 -6.28
CA THR A 366 1.03 -0.32 -6.56
C THR A 366 0.59 -0.43 -8.02
N ALA A 367 0.04 0.64 -8.61
CA ALA A 367 -0.36 0.68 -10.01
C ALA A 367 0.84 0.53 -10.96
N LEU A 368 1.96 1.19 -10.65
CA LEU A 368 3.20 1.11 -11.42
C LEU A 368 3.81 -0.29 -11.34
N VAL A 369 3.96 -0.83 -10.13
CA VAL A 369 4.50 -2.18 -9.91
C VAL A 369 3.68 -3.23 -10.66
N THR A 370 2.35 -3.15 -10.59
CA THR A 370 1.46 -4.08 -11.29
C THR A 370 1.58 -3.96 -12.81
N ALA A 371 1.84 -2.74 -13.34
CA ALA A 371 2.03 -2.52 -14.76
C ALA A 371 3.39 -3.00 -15.28
N LEU A 372 4.43 -2.98 -14.43
CA LEU A 372 5.78 -3.43 -14.78
C LEU A 372 5.99 -4.93 -14.53
N ALA A 373 5.02 -5.60 -13.91
CA ALA A 373 5.14 -7.02 -13.61
C ALA A 373 5.17 -7.85 -14.91
N PRO A 374 6.18 -8.74 -15.08
CA PRO A 374 6.22 -9.66 -16.22
C PRO A 374 5.00 -10.58 -16.25
N SER A 375 4.58 -11.00 -17.44
CA SER A 375 3.54 -12.02 -17.60
C SER A 375 3.96 -13.31 -16.88
N GLY A 376 3.11 -13.83 -15.99
CA GLY A 376 3.38 -15.03 -15.19
C GLY A 376 4.18 -14.81 -13.90
N ALA A 377 4.68 -13.58 -13.60
CA ALA A 377 5.42 -13.27 -12.38
C ALA A 377 4.77 -12.17 -11.52
N LEU A 378 3.47 -11.89 -11.74
CA LEU A 378 2.74 -10.83 -11.02
C LEU A 378 2.76 -11.04 -9.51
N GLY A 379 2.51 -12.26 -9.05
CA GLY A 379 2.49 -12.57 -7.61
C GLY A 379 3.85 -12.34 -6.96
N ARG A 380 4.93 -12.81 -7.57
CA ARG A 380 6.31 -12.58 -7.06
C ARG A 380 6.68 -11.11 -7.07
N THR A 381 6.26 -10.36 -8.10
CA THR A 381 6.53 -8.93 -8.19
C THR A 381 5.81 -8.14 -7.09
N LEU A 382 4.53 -8.43 -6.87
CA LEU A 382 3.75 -7.82 -5.79
C LEU A 382 4.29 -8.24 -4.41
N ALA A 383 4.69 -9.50 -4.23
CA ALA A 383 5.30 -9.96 -3.00
C ALA A 383 6.62 -9.23 -2.68
N ARG A 384 7.48 -8.99 -3.68
CA ARG A 384 8.70 -8.18 -3.51
C ARG A 384 8.37 -6.72 -3.15
N PHE A 385 7.33 -6.16 -3.73
CA PHE A 385 6.87 -4.82 -3.41
C PHE A 385 6.37 -4.74 -1.96
N GLU A 386 5.52 -5.68 -1.54
CA GLU A 386 5.02 -5.74 -0.16
C GLU A 386 6.15 -6.03 0.84
N LEU A 387 7.18 -6.79 0.46
CA LEU A 387 8.37 -6.99 1.29
C LEU A 387 9.13 -5.67 1.48
N SER A 388 9.30 -4.86 0.42
CA SER A 388 9.94 -3.55 0.53
C SER A 388 9.11 -2.57 1.37
N THR A 389 7.78 -2.60 1.25
CA THR A 389 6.84 -1.83 2.08
C THR A 389 6.97 -2.23 3.56
N GLY A 390 6.91 -3.53 3.83
CA GLY A 390 7.03 -4.05 5.19
C GLY A 390 8.38 -3.76 5.82
N PHE A 391 9.48 -3.85 5.06
CA PHE A 391 10.80 -3.47 5.52
C PHE A 391 10.87 -1.98 5.89
N GLY A 392 10.37 -1.09 5.01
CA GLY A 392 10.32 0.34 5.27
C GLY A 392 9.49 0.68 6.52
N LEU A 393 8.32 0.06 6.68
CA LEU A 393 7.49 0.22 7.87
C LEU A 393 8.17 -0.29 9.15
N ALA A 394 8.95 -1.35 9.06
CA ALA A 394 9.68 -1.89 10.21
C ALA A 394 10.87 -1.00 10.63
N VAL A 395 11.55 -0.38 9.65
CA VAL A 395 12.74 0.46 9.90
C VAL A 395 12.37 1.89 10.26
N SER A 396 11.27 2.42 9.73
CA SER A 396 10.91 3.85 9.88
C SER A 396 10.73 4.31 11.33
N PRO A 397 10.14 3.54 12.28
CA PRO A 397 10.06 3.99 13.66
C PRO A 397 11.44 4.18 14.30
N ALA A 398 12.34 3.21 14.09
CA ALA A 398 13.70 3.28 14.61
C ALA A 398 14.49 4.45 13.99
N ALA A 399 14.37 4.67 12.68
CA ALA A 399 15.02 5.78 12.01
C ALA A 399 14.49 7.15 12.51
N ILE A 400 13.17 7.30 12.63
CA ILE A 400 12.51 8.52 13.12
C ILE A 400 12.99 8.82 14.56
N THR A 401 12.91 7.83 15.45
CA THR A 401 13.29 8.02 16.85
C THR A 401 14.81 8.22 17.07
N ALA A 402 15.64 7.64 16.19
CA ALA A 402 17.07 7.88 16.22
C ALA A 402 17.45 9.28 15.71
N LEU A 403 16.77 9.80 14.70
CA LEU A 403 17.06 11.10 14.11
C LEU A 403 16.45 12.28 14.89
N ALA A 404 15.30 12.11 15.50
CA ALA A 404 14.57 13.17 16.20
C ALA A 404 15.38 13.89 17.29
N PRO A 405 16.19 13.21 18.15
CA PRO A 405 17.00 13.87 19.19
C PRO A 405 18.12 14.76 18.63
N HIS A 406 18.53 14.57 17.36
CA HIS A 406 19.54 15.37 16.70
C HIS A 406 18.99 16.66 16.07
N GLY A 407 17.71 16.97 16.32
CA GLY A 407 17.04 18.19 15.91
C GLY A 407 16.28 18.09 14.59
N PRO A 408 15.51 19.15 14.24
CA PRO A 408 14.66 19.17 13.08
C PRO A 408 15.39 18.92 11.76
N ALA A 409 16.61 19.46 11.59
CA ALA A 409 17.40 19.29 10.40
C ALA A 409 17.80 17.83 10.15
N ALA A 410 18.17 17.10 11.21
CA ALA A 410 18.53 15.70 11.11
C ALA A 410 17.31 14.84 10.70
N LEU A 411 16.16 15.04 11.32
CA LEU A 411 14.95 14.29 11.01
C LEU A 411 14.38 14.66 9.64
N TRP A 412 13.94 15.90 9.52
CA TRP A 412 13.17 16.33 8.34
C TRP A 412 14.07 16.53 7.11
N GLY A 413 15.31 17.00 7.30
CA GLY A 413 16.27 17.16 6.21
C GLY A 413 16.68 15.81 5.61
N THR A 414 16.90 14.79 6.43
CA THR A 414 17.21 13.43 5.96
C THR A 414 16.02 12.84 5.20
N LEU A 415 14.80 12.94 5.73
CA LEU A 415 13.59 12.46 5.05
C LEU A 415 13.35 13.19 3.73
N ALA A 416 13.49 14.53 3.71
CA ALA A 416 13.34 15.31 2.48
C ALA A 416 14.37 14.91 1.42
N GLY A 417 15.65 14.86 1.80
CA GLY A 417 16.76 14.49 0.90
C GLY A 417 16.61 13.09 0.32
N ALA A 418 16.35 12.09 1.19
CA ALA A 418 16.15 10.71 0.76
C ALA A 418 14.93 10.57 -0.18
N THR A 419 13.85 11.30 0.11
CA THR A 419 12.63 11.27 -0.71
C THR A 419 12.84 11.96 -2.06
N LEU A 420 13.57 13.09 -2.12
CA LEU A 420 13.94 13.76 -3.36
C LEU A 420 14.84 12.89 -4.24
N LEU A 421 15.85 12.25 -3.65
CA LEU A 421 16.73 11.33 -4.37
C LEU A 421 15.93 10.15 -4.95
N SER A 422 14.98 9.61 -4.18
CA SER A 422 14.08 8.55 -4.62
C SER A 422 13.16 9.02 -5.75
N ALA A 423 12.63 10.24 -5.67
CA ALA A 423 11.79 10.83 -6.72
C ALA A 423 12.59 11.04 -8.00
N ALA A 424 13.83 11.55 -7.90
CA ALA A 424 14.73 11.73 -9.04
C ALA A 424 15.07 10.37 -9.69
N ALA A 425 15.39 9.34 -8.89
CA ALA A 425 15.68 8.02 -9.39
C ALA A 425 14.50 7.40 -10.16
N VAL A 426 13.26 7.58 -9.65
CA VAL A 426 12.04 7.12 -10.34
C VAL A 426 11.78 7.91 -11.61
N ALA A 427 12.04 9.23 -11.63
CA ALA A 427 11.80 10.10 -12.78
C ALA A 427 12.83 9.88 -13.92
N THR A 428 14.10 9.61 -13.59
CA THR A 428 15.19 9.48 -14.57
C THR A 428 15.22 8.14 -15.28
N GLU A 429 14.56 7.12 -14.75
CA GLU A 429 14.38 5.86 -15.45
C GLU A 429 13.47 6.03 -16.67
N ARG A 430 14.03 6.56 -17.77
CA ARG A 430 13.31 6.83 -19.02
C ARG A 430 12.61 5.60 -19.57
N ASP A 431 11.41 5.81 -20.09
CA ASP A 431 10.65 4.83 -20.86
C ASP A 431 11.47 4.40 -22.10
N SER A 432 12.16 3.26 -22.00
CA SER A 432 12.71 2.58 -23.19
C SER A 432 11.64 2.03 -24.13
N GLU A 433 10.38 2.39 -23.91
CA GLU A 433 9.21 1.95 -24.66
C GLU A 433 9.01 2.73 -25.98
N LYS A 434 9.92 3.67 -26.29
CA LYS A 434 9.92 4.41 -27.56
C LYS A 434 11.14 4.09 -28.45
N GLN A 435 11.58 2.83 -28.45
CA GLN A 435 12.42 2.41 -29.57
C GLN A 435 11.51 1.79 -30.62
N PRO A 436 11.31 2.45 -31.79
CA PRO A 436 10.63 1.82 -32.91
C PRO A 436 11.45 0.58 -33.27
N GLN A 437 10.81 -0.59 -33.29
CA GLN A 437 11.38 -1.76 -33.91
C GLN A 437 11.69 -1.35 -35.35
N GLY A 438 12.96 -1.07 -35.60
CA GLY A 438 13.48 -0.85 -36.93
C GLY A 438 13.17 -2.08 -37.78
N VAL A 439 12.40 -1.81 -38.81
CA VAL A 439 12.19 -2.71 -39.93
C VAL A 439 13.54 -3.19 -40.42
N GLN A 440 13.80 -4.50 -40.31
CA GLN A 440 14.71 -5.25 -41.16
C GLN A 440 13.92 -6.37 -41.81
#